data_49ff90015d593b67905abaeeced84239
#
_entry.id   49ff90015d593b67905abaeeced84239
#
_cell.length_a   1.000
_cell.length_b   1.000
_cell.length_c   1.000
_cell.angle_alpha   90.00
_cell.angle_beta   90.00
_cell.angle_gamma   90.00
#
_symmetry.space_group_name_H-M   'P 1'
#
loop_
_entity.id
_entity.type
_entity.pdbx_description
1 polymer ?
#
loop_
_entity_poly.entity_id
_entity_poly.type
_entity_poly.pdbx_seq_one_letter_code
_entity_poly.pdbx_strand_id
1 'polypeptide(L)'
;LHYPLRRQRQMCIRDSSQWEDKYRQLILLGKQLPALPDDLKARAKEIAGCENRVWLGYSVDAEGKLHFFGDSEGRIVRGMLAVLLAAVEGKSAAELLAQDPLALFDALGLRGQLSASRSQGLNALSEAVLAAAREVYAL
;
A
#
# COMPACT_ATOMS: atom_id res chain seq x y z
N LEU A 1 9.69 -6.74 8.37
CA LEU A 1 9.10 -5.42 8.26
C LEU A 1 7.67 -5.45 8.78
N HIS A 2 7.29 -4.45 9.52
CA HIS A 2 5.98 -4.32 10.11
C HIS A 2 5.42 -2.93 9.78
N TYR A 3 4.19 -2.89 9.27
CA TYR A 3 3.54 -1.65 8.84
C TYR A 3 2.24 -1.45 9.61
N PRO A 4 2.30 -1.04 10.90
CA PRO A 4 1.08 -0.87 11.67
C PRO A 4 0.30 0.36 11.22
N LEU A 5 -0.98 0.18 11.02
CA LEU A 5 -1.93 1.28 10.85
C LEU A 5 -2.88 1.22 12.02
N ARG A 6 -2.63 2.03 13.05
CA ARG A 6 -3.38 1.99 14.28
C ARG A 6 -4.84 2.37 14.03
N ARG A 7 -5.76 1.73 14.77
CA ARG A 7 -7.18 2.01 14.66
C ARG A 7 -7.48 3.49 14.86
N GLN A 8 -6.81 4.14 15.80
CA GLN A 8 -6.98 5.57 16.07
C GLN A 8 -6.65 6.40 14.83
N ARG A 9 -5.57 6.07 14.11
CA ARG A 9 -5.19 6.75 12.88
C ARG A 9 -6.23 6.52 11.78
N GLN A 10 -6.74 5.31 11.67
CA GLN A 10 -7.79 4.98 10.71
C GLN A 10 -9.04 5.81 10.98
N MET A 11 -9.42 5.95 12.25
CA MET A 11 -10.58 6.75 12.64
C MET A 11 -10.37 8.23 12.32
N CYS A 12 -9.16 8.76 12.56
CA CYS A 12 -8.84 10.15 12.24
C CYS A 12 -8.97 10.42 10.74
N ILE A 13 -8.48 9.52 9.90
CA ILE A 13 -8.58 9.67 8.45
C ILE A 13 -10.05 9.58 8.02
N ARG A 14 -10.78 8.57 8.49
CA ARG A 14 -12.17 8.34 8.11
C ARG A 14 -13.07 9.51 8.52
N ASP A 15 -12.86 10.01 9.74
CA ASP A 15 -13.74 11.04 10.32
C ASP A 15 -13.39 12.46 9.90
N SER A 16 -12.26 12.64 9.19
CA SER A 16 -11.89 13.95 8.66
C SER A 16 -12.91 14.39 7.60
N SER A 17 -13.55 15.53 7.83
CA SER A 17 -14.54 16.08 6.91
C SER A 17 -13.89 16.83 5.75
N GLN A 18 -12.66 17.34 5.95
CA GLN A 18 -11.94 18.09 4.95
C GLN A 18 -10.85 17.22 4.32
N TRP A 19 -10.77 17.28 3.01
CA TRP A 19 -9.80 16.49 2.24
C TRP A 19 -8.36 16.84 2.60
N GLU A 20 -8.10 18.10 2.92
CA GLU A 20 -6.77 18.56 3.35
C GLU A 20 -6.29 17.85 4.61
N ASP A 21 -7.20 17.58 5.55
CA ASP A 21 -6.87 16.84 6.76
C ASP A 21 -6.52 15.39 6.45
N LYS A 22 -7.22 14.77 5.51
CA LYS A 22 -6.91 13.41 5.06
C LYS A 22 -5.52 13.36 4.43
N TYR A 23 -5.17 14.32 3.59
CA TYR A 23 -3.83 14.42 3.00
C TYR A 23 -2.76 14.59 4.07
N ARG A 24 -3.01 15.42 5.07
CA ARG A 24 -2.08 15.62 6.18
C ARG A 24 -1.81 14.29 6.91
N GLN A 25 -2.87 13.52 7.18
CA GLN A 25 -2.72 12.21 7.81
C GLN A 25 -1.93 11.25 6.94
N LEU A 26 -2.17 11.25 5.64
CA LEU A 26 -1.41 10.41 4.70
C LEU A 26 0.07 10.77 4.70
N ILE A 27 0.40 12.05 4.68
CA ILE A 27 1.80 12.50 4.72
C ILE A 27 2.47 12.03 6.00
N LEU A 28 1.78 12.11 7.15
CA LEU A 28 2.31 11.63 8.41
C LEU A 28 2.56 10.12 8.39
N LEU A 29 1.64 9.35 7.82
CA LEU A 29 1.82 7.91 7.65
C LEU A 29 3.02 7.59 6.75
N GLY A 30 3.17 8.34 5.67
CA GLY A 30 4.31 8.16 4.76
C GLY A 30 5.64 8.41 5.44
N LYS A 31 5.69 9.34 6.38
CA LYS A 31 6.91 9.60 7.16
C LYS A 31 7.25 8.45 8.10
N GLN A 32 6.26 7.67 8.53
CA GLN A 32 6.46 6.51 9.38
C GLN A 32 6.86 5.26 8.60
N LEU A 33 6.71 5.29 7.27
CA LEU A 33 7.11 4.17 6.43
C LEU A 33 8.64 4.03 6.49
N PRO A 34 9.18 2.85 6.87
CA PRO A 34 10.63 2.68 6.96
C PRO A 34 11.29 2.92 5.61
N ALA A 35 12.46 3.55 5.64
CA ALA A 35 13.27 3.69 4.43
C ALA A 35 13.66 2.29 3.94
N LEU A 36 13.55 2.09 2.62
CA LEU A 36 13.83 0.78 2.03
C LEU A 36 15.34 0.60 1.91
N PRO A 37 15.93 -0.44 2.55
CA PRO A 37 17.35 -0.72 2.38
C PRO A 37 17.69 -1.00 0.91
N ASP A 38 18.92 -0.70 0.49
CA ASP A 38 19.34 -0.84 -0.90
C ASP A 38 19.16 -2.25 -1.44
N ASP A 39 19.43 -3.28 -0.61
CA ASP A 39 19.26 -4.68 -1.01
C ASP A 39 17.80 -5.03 -1.29
N LEU A 40 16.87 -4.54 -0.47
CA LEU A 40 15.44 -4.73 -0.71
C LEU A 40 14.95 -3.90 -1.89
N LYS A 41 15.46 -2.68 -2.05
CA LYS A 41 15.10 -1.84 -3.17
C LYS A 41 15.51 -2.46 -4.50
N ALA A 42 16.66 -3.14 -4.54
CA ALA A 42 17.12 -3.86 -5.73
C ALA A 42 16.18 -5.03 -6.06
N ARG A 43 15.51 -5.62 -5.08
CA ARG A 43 14.55 -6.72 -5.27
C ARG A 43 13.14 -6.24 -5.58
N ALA A 44 12.84 -4.98 -5.31
CA ALA A 44 11.53 -4.40 -5.58
C ALA A 44 11.42 -4.02 -7.06
N LYS A 45 10.21 -4.09 -7.59
CA LYS A 45 9.91 -3.66 -8.96
C LYS A 45 9.35 -2.26 -8.94
N GLU A 46 9.79 -1.43 -9.87
CA GLU A 46 9.18 -0.13 -10.09
C GLU A 46 7.81 -0.34 -10.75
N ILE A 47 6.79 0.29 -10.19
CA ILE A 47 5.41 0.14 -10.67
C ILE A 47 5.13 1.21 -11.72
N ALA A 48 4.77 0.79 -12.92
CA ALA A 48 4.38 1.69 -14.00
C ALA A 48 2.97 2.24 -13.75
N GLY A 49 2.69 3.41 -14.31
CA GLY A 49 1.37 4.04 -14.22
C GLY A 49 1.20 4.95 -13.00
N CYS A 50 2.25 5.13 -12.21
CA CYS A 50 2.22 6.03 -11.06
C CYS A 50 2.81 7.38 -11.41
N GLU A 51 2.24 8.45 -10.84
CA GLU A 51 2.71 9.82 -11.05
C GLU A 51 4.13 10.02 -10.52
N ASN A 52 4.44 9.47 -9.34
CA ASN A 52 5.76 9.46 -8.74
C ASN A 52 6.36 8.07 -8.87
N ARG A 53 7.69 7.97 -8.78
CA ARG A 53 8.33 6.67 -8.78
C ARG A 53 7.92 5.89 -7.54
N VAL A 54 7.48 4.66 -7.74
CA VAL A 54 7.04 3.76 -6.68
C VAL A 54 7.68 2.40 -6.90
N TRP A 55 8.19 1.80 -5.83
CA TRP A 55 8.75 0.45 -5.85
C TRP A 55 7.95 -0.45 -4.93
N LEU A 56 7.70 -1.68 -5.36
CA LEU A 56 6.99 -2.68 -4.56
C LEU A 56 7.65 -4.04 -4.74
N GLY A 57 7.88 -4.73 -3.63
CA GLY A 57 8.40 -6.09 -3.65
C GLY A 57 7.73 -6.90 -2.57
N TYR A 58 8.02 -8.20 -2.54
CA TYR A 58 7.46 -9.08 -1.53
C TYR A 58 8.39 -10.24 -1.21
N SER A 59 8.19 -10.83 -0.04
CA SER A 59 8.79 -12.09 0.35
C SER A 59 7.71 -13.01 0.92
N VAL A 60 7.98 -14.31 0.94
CA VAL A 60 7.05 -15.31 1.47
C VAL A 60 7.73 -16.00 2.64
N ASP A 61 7.03 -16.09 3.78
CA ASP A 61 7.58 -16.76 4.96
C ASP A 61 7.34 -18.27 4.91
N ALA A 62 7.81 -18.97 5.96
CA ALA A 62 7.70 -20.43 6.04
C ALA A 62 6.25 -20.93 6.09
N GLU A 63 5.32 -20.07 6.46
CA GLU A 63 3.89 -20.40 6.53
C GLU A 63 3.14 -20.06 5.24
N GLY A 64 3.82 -19.54 4.23
CA GLY A 64 3.22 -19.15 2.97
C GLY A 64 2.55 -17.78 2.98
N LYS A 65 2.81 -16.97 4.00
CA LYS A 65 2.27 -15.61 4.10
C LYS A 65 3.18 -14.61 3.39
N LEU A 66 2.58 -13.66 2.71
CA LEU A 66 3.31 -12.64 1.97
C LEU A 66 3.59 -11.41 2.83
N HIS A 67 4.79 -10.89 2.71
CA HIS A 67 5.24 -9.68 3.36
C HIS A 67 5.70 -8.70 2.29
N PHE A 68 4.96 -7.63 2.12
CA PHE A 68 5.25 -6.64 1.10
C PHE A 68 6.13 -5.53 1.66
N PHE A 69 6.97 -4.96 0.81
CA PHE A 69 7.78 -3.80 1.14
C PHE A 69 7.80 -2.87 -0.06
N GLY A 70 7.96 -1.60 0.19
CA GLY A 70 7.98 -0.63 -0.89
C GLY A 70 8.40 0.75 -0.44
N ASP A 71 8.57 1.64 -1.42
CA ASP A 71 8.92 3.03 -1.19
C ASP A 71 8.44 3.88 -2.37
N SER A 72 8.41 5.19 -2.18
CA SER A 72 8.06 6.14 -3.23
C SER A 72 8.74 7.47 -3.00
N GLU A 73 8.93 8.22 -4.08
CA GLU A 73 9.47 9.58 -4.01
C GLU A 73 8.43 10.61 -3.61
N GLY A 74 7.13 10.33 -3.80
CA GLY A 74 6.05 11.26 -3.49
C GLY A 74 5.57 11.13 -2.06
N ARG A 75 5.38 12.26 -1.36
CA ARG A 75 4.95 12.24 0.05
C ARG A 75 3.57 11.64 0.25
N ILE A 76 2.61 12.04 -0.58
CA ILE A 76 1.25 11.53 -0.50
C ILE A 76 1.20 10.07 -0.95
N VAL A 77 1.93 9.74 -2.00
CA VAL A 77 2.00 8.36 -2.51
C VAL A 77 2.64 7.43 -1.47
N ARG A 78 3.65 7.90 -0.73
CA ARG A 78 4.21 7.13 0.39
C ARG A 78 3.16 6.84 1.45
N GLY A 79 2.30 7.82 1.76
CA GLY A 79 1.20 7.62 2.69
C GLY A 79 0.19 6.60 2.20
N MET A 80 -0.18 6.68 0.93
CA MET A 80 -1.05 5.70 0.30
C MET A 80 -0.43 4.31 0.30
N LEU A 81 0.87 4.24 0.01
CA LEU A 81 1.61 2.99 0.06
C LEU A 81 1.62 2.39 1.47
N ALA A 82 1.80 3.23 2.50
CA ALA A 82 1.76 2.77 3.89
C ALA A 82 0.40 2.16 4.25
N VAL A 83 -0.70 2.75 3.78
CA VAL A 83 -2.04 2.19 3.98
C VAL A 83 -2.18 0.83 3.27
N LEU A 84 -1.74 0.76 2.03
CA LEU A 84 -1.80 -0.49 1.26
C LEU A 84 -0.99 -1.59 1.92
N LEU A 85 0.26 -1.29 2.32
CA LEU A 85 1.14 -2.28 2.94
C LEU A 85 0.54 -2.78 4.27
N ALA A 86 -0.07 -1.91 5.05
CA ALA A 86 -0.75 -2.32 6.28
C ALA A 86 -1.93 -3.25 5.99
N ALA A 87 -2.67 -2.97 4.91
CA ALA A 87 -3.85 -3.75 4.56
C ALA A 87 -3.50 -5.17 4.08
N VAL A 88 -2.34 -5.36 3.46
CA VAL A 88 -1.96 -6.64 2.85
C VAL A 88 -0.91 -7.40 3.65
N GLU A 89 -0.40 -6.85 4.75
CA GLU A 89 0.70 -7.44 5.52
C GLU A 89 0.32 -8.80 6.11
N GLY A 90 1.20 -9.77 5.94
CA GLY A 90 1.09 -11.07 6.60
C GLY A 90 -0.08 -11.92 6.16
N LYS A 91 -0.60 -11.72 4.97
CA LYS A 91 -1.71 -12.49 4.43
C LYS A 91 -1.23 -13.57 3.48
N SER A 92 -1.97 -14.69 3.42
CA SER A 92 -1.68 -15.73 2.45
C SER A 92 -2.13 -15.31 1.05
N ALA A 93 -1.63 -15.99 0.02
CA ALA A 93 -2.04 -15.72 -1.35
C ALA A 93 -3.55 -15.91 -1.54
N ALA A 94 -4.13 -16.96 -0.92
CA ALA A 94 -5.56 -17.20 -1.01
C ALA A 94 -6.37 -16.06 -0.39
N GLU A 95 -5.95 -15.55 0.76
CA GLU A 95 -6.60 -14.42 1.41
C GLU A 95 -6.54 -13.16 0.56
N LEU A 96 -5.37 -12.88 -0.04
CA LEU A 96 -5.20 -11.71 -0.89
C LEU A 96 -6.07 -11.78 -2.15
N LEU A 97 -6.19 -12.97 -2.74
CA LEU A 97 -7.01 -13.17 -3.93
C LEU A 97 -8.51 -13.10 -3.64
N ALA A 98 -8.91 -13.37 -2.39
CA ALA A 98 -10.31 -13.30 -1.97
C ALA A 98 -10.74 -11.90 -1.55
N GLN A 99 -9.81 -10.95 -1.43
CA GLN A 99 -10.07 -9.60 -0.94
C GLN A 99 -9.69 -8.55 -1.99
N ASP A 100 -10.34 -7.40 -1.91
CA ASP A 100 -9.92 -6.23 -2.67
C ASP A 100 -8.81 -5.52 -1.86
N PRO A 101 -7.57 -5.41 -2.38
CA PRO A 101 -6.51 -4.71 -1.66
C PRO A 101 -6.83 -3.25 -1.36
N LEU A 102 -7.78 -2.66 -2.07
CA LEU A 102 -8.18 -1.27 -1.90
C LEU A 102 -9.38 -1.08 -0.98
N ALA A 103 -9.88 -2.15 -0.37
CA ALA A 103 -11.06 -2.06 0.51
C ALA A 103 -10.83 -1.09 1.68
N LEU A 104 -9.63 -1.06 2.26
CA LEU A 104 -9.31 -0.13 3.34
C LEU A 104 -9.37 1.32 2.87
N PHE A 105 -8.99 1.60 1.63
CA PHE A 105 -9.11 2.95 1.07
C PHE A 105 -10.56 3.40 0.99
N ASP A 106 -11.47 2.51 0.63
CA ASP A 106 -12.90 2.81 0.62
C ASP A 106 -13.42 3.06 2.04
N ALA A 107 -13.00 2.24 3.00
CA ALA A 107 -13.40 2.37 4.40
C ALA A 107 -12.91 3.70 5.00
N LEU A 108 -11.76 4.20 4.56
CA LEU A 108 -11.20 5.46 5.02
C LEU A 108 -11.71 6.68 4.22
N GLY A 109 -12.50 6.44 3.18
CA GLY A 109 -13.04 7.51 2.33
C GLY A 109 -11.97 8.18 1.47
N LEU A 110 -10.93 7.44 1.07
CA LEU A 110 -9.79 8.02 0.36
C LEU A 110 -9.93 7.95 -1.16
N ARG A 111 -10.73 7.02 -1.70
CA ARG A 111 -10.78 6.81 -3.16
C ARG A 111 -11.58 7.87 -3.91
N GLY A 112 -12.64 8.37 -3.32
CA GLY A 112 -13.62 9.20 -4.05
C GLY A 112 -13.11 10.57 -4.47
N GLN A 113 -11.99 11.04 -3.93
CA GLN A 113 -11.48 12.38 -4.21
C GLN A 113 -10.04 12.39 -4.71
N LEU A 114 -9.53 11.22 -5.09
CA LEU A 114 -8.20 11.14 -5.69
C LEU A 114 -8.23 11.71 -7.11
N SER A 115 -7.13 12.35 -7.52
CA SER A 115 -6.94 12.72 -8.91
C SER A 115 -6.91 11.47 -9.79
N ALA A 116 -7.17 11.64 -11.09
CA ALA A 116 -7.12 10.52 -12.03
C ALA A 116 -5.74 9.82 -12.00
N SER A 117 -4.65 10.60 -11.93
CA SER A 117 -3.30 10.04 -11.87
C SER A 117 -3.09 9.20 -10.62
N ARG A 118 -3.54 9.68 -9.46
CA ARG A 118 -3.40 8.93 -8.21
C ARG A 118 -4.26 7.69 -8.16
N SER A 119 -5.49 7.76 -8.68
CA SER A 119 -6.36 6.60 -8.79
C SER A 119 -5.75 5.53 -9.68
N GLN A 120 -5.16 5.93 -10.80
CA GLN A 120 -4.49 5.02 -11.73
C GLN A 120 -3.28 4.37 -11.07
N GLY A 121 -2.47 5.13 -10.34
CA GLY A 121 -1.32 4.60 -9.61
C GLY A 121 -1.75 3.63 -8.52
N LEU A 122 -2.82 3.94 -7.80
CA LEU A 122 -3.36 3.06 -6.76
C LEU A 122 -3.85 1.74 -7.36
N ASN A 123 -4.54 1.80 -8.51
CA ASN A 123 -4.97 0.60 -9.22
C ASN A 123 -3.76 -0.24 -9.67
N ALA A 124 -2.70 0.40 -10.15
CA ALA A 124 -1.48 -0.30 -10.54
C ALA A 124 -0.84 -1.02 -9.37
N LEU A 125 -0.80 -0.40 -8.19
CA LEU A 125 -0.30 -1.03 -6.97
C LEU A 125 -1.16 -2.22 -6.56
N SER A 126 -2.48 -2.08 -6.62
CA SER A 126 -3.42 -3.17 -6.33
C SER A 126 -3.18 -4.35 -7.26
N GLU A 127 -3.04 -4.10 -8.55
CA GLU A 127 -2.76 -5.14 -9.54
C GLU A 127 -1.42 -5.83 -9.27
N ALA A 128 -0.41 -5.08 -8.85
CA ALA A 128 0.89 -5.66 -8.51
C ALA A 128 0.79 -6.60 -7.31
N VAL A 129 0.01 -6.24 -6.30
CA VAL A 129 -0.25 -7.10 -5.13
C VAL A 129 -0.96 -8.38 -5.56
N LEU A 130 -2.00 -8.25 -6.37
CA LEU A 130 -2.77 -9.41 -6.85
C LEU A 130 -1.93 -10.31 -7.76
N ALA A 131 -1.07 -9.72 -8.59
CA ALA A 131 -0.16 -10.49 -9.44
C ALA A 131 0.82 -11.30 -8.59
N ALA A 132 1.38 -10.71 -7.53
CA ALA A 132 2.25 -11.42 -6.60
C ALA A 132 1.51 -12.57 -5.92
N ALA A 133 0.26 -12.34 -5.49
CA ALA A 133 -0.56 -13.37 -4.86
C ALA A 133 -0.84 -14.52 -5.83
N ARG A 134 -1.15 -14.22 -7.09
CA ARG A 134 -1.38 -15.26 -8.11
C ARG A 134 -0.11 -16.07 -8.35
N GLU A 135 1.04 -15.42 -8.42
CA GLU A 135 2.32 -16.09 -8.61
C GLU A 135 2.63 -17.07 -7.47
N VAL A 136 2.43 -16.63 -6.22
CA VAL A 136 2.65 -17.48 -5.05
C VAL A 136 1.63 -18.61 -4.97
N TYR A 137 0.37 -18.34 -5.28
CA TYR A 137 -0.70 -19.32 -5.26
C TYR A 137 -0.46 -20.46 -6.26
N ALA A 138 0.17 -20.17 -7.39
CA ALA A 138 0.47 -21.13 -8.43
C ALA A 138 1.65 -22.07 -8.07
N LEU A 139 2.41 -21.74 -7.04
CA LEU A 139 3.50 -22.61 -6.57
C LEU A 139 2.94 -23.82 -5.78
#